data_fab15c3af70e6d430019e35af74f7e23
#
_entry.id   fab15c3af70e6d430019e35af74f7e23
#
_cell.length_a   1.000
_cell.length_b   1.000
_cell.length_c   1.000
_cell.angle_alpha   90.00
_cell.angle_beta   90.00
_cell.angle_gamma   90.00
#
_symmetry.space_group_name_H-M   'P 1'
#
loop_
_entity.id
_entity.type
_entity.pdbx_description
1 polymer ?
#
loop_
_entity_poly.entity_id
_entity_poly.type
_entity_poly.pdbx_seq_one_letter_code
_entity_poly.pdbx_strand_id
1 'polypeptide(L)' 'KMNRNEIGVNAGKVWQLLSNNEKWSYGLLKRKSGLKDKELGAALGWLSRESKIEFDQCDEELYVYLCVNVYIG' A
#
# COMPACT_ATOMS: atom_id res chain seq x y z
N LYS A 1 -4.10 11.97 14.92
CA LYS A 1 -2.77 12.25 14.99
C LYS A 1 -1.92 11.14 14.52
N MET A 2 -1.06 11.37 13.53
CA MET A 2 -0.29 10.31 12.93
C MET A 2 1.01 10.14 13.69
N ASN A 3 1.32 8.93 14.07
CA ASN A 3 2.61 8.61 14.68
C ASN A 3 3.08 7.28 14.12
N ARG A 4 4.27 6.86 14.48
CA ARG A 4 4.88 5.68 13.91
C ARG A 4 4.02 4.44 14.13
N ASN A 5 3.43 4.33 15.30
CA ASN A 5 2.59 3.20 15.59
C ASN A 5 1.38 3.17 14.68
N GLU A 6 0.75 4.30 14.46
CA GLU A 6 -0.40 4.35 13.59
C GLU A 6 -0.02 4.11 12.14
N ILE A 7 1.16 4.55 11.74
CA ILE A 7 1.63 4.29 10.38
C ILE A 7 1.75 2.79 10.18
N GLY A 8 2.30 2.09 11.17
CA GLY A 8 2.42 0.64 11.07
C GLY A 8 1.08 -0.05 11.01
N VAL A 9 0.12 0.40 11.82
CA VAL A 9 -1.21 -0.18 11.82
C VAL A 9 -1.89 0.07 10.46
N ASN A 10 -1.76 1.27 9.94
CA ASN A 10 -2.35 1.61 8.66
C ASN A 10 -1.69 0.83 7.53
N ALA A 11 -0.38 0.61 7.63
CA ALA A 11 0.34 -0.18 6.64
C ALA A 11 -0.19 -1.62 6.63
N GLY A 12 -0.46 -2.16 7.81
CA GLY A 12 -1.03 -3.50 7.90
C GLY A 12 -2.40 -3.59 7.25
N LYS A 13 -3.22 -2.54 7.44
CA LYS A 13 -4.53 -2.50 6.84
C LYS A 13 -4.43 -2.48 5.31
N VAL A 14 -3.52 -1.65 4.80
CA VAL A 14 -3.33 -1.56 3.36
C VAL A 14 -2.80 -2.88 2.81
N TRP A 15 -1.86 -3.48 3.53
CA TRP A 15 -1.28 -4.74 3.11
C TRP A 15 -2.36 -5.82 2.99
N GLN A 16 -3.30 -5.83 3.93
CA GLN A 16 -4.37 -6.80 3.88
C GLN A 16 -5.27 -6.58 2.67
N LEU A 17 -5.56 -5.34 2.32
CA LEU A 17 -6.36 -5.08 1.15
C LEU A 17 -5.65 -5.57 -0.11
N LEU A 18 -4.35 -5.43 -0.17
CA LEU A 18 -3.59 -5.84 -1.33
C LEU A 18 -3.37 -7.34 -1.41
N SER A 19 -3.81 -8.06 -0.37
CA SER A 19 -3.55 -9.50 -0.30
C SER A 19 -4.27 -10.31 -1.34
N ASN A 20 -5.21 -9.71 -2.08
CA ASN A 20 -5.86 -10.43 -3.16
C ASN A 20 -4.97 -10.47 -4.41
N ASN A 21 -3.77 -9.91 -4.31
CA ASN A 21 -2.77 -9.94 -5.39
C ASN A 21 -3.22 -9.22 -6.65
N GLU A 22 -4.09 -8.24 -6.51
CA GLU A 22 -4.49 -7.45 -7.64
C GLU A 22 -3.83 -6.11 -7.60
N LYS A 23 -3.74 -5.43 -8.72
CA LYS A 23 -3.25 -4.08 -8.75
C LYS A 23 -4.38 -3.16 -8.39
N TRP A 24 -4.13 -2.28 -7.45
CA TRP A 24 -5.13 -1.34 -6.98
C TRP A 24 -4.73 0.06 -7.40
N SER A 25 -5.64 0.80 -7.99
CA SER A 25 -5.34 2.21 -8.24
C SER A 25 -5.28 2.91 -6.89
N TYR A 26 -4.51 3.98 -6.85
CA TYR A 26 -4.37 4.75 -5.61
C TYR A 26 -5.74 5.22 -5.12
N GLY A 27 -6.58 5.70 -6.04
CA GLY A 27 -7.89 6.20 -5.65
C GLY A 27 -8.78 5.13 -5.04
N LEU A 28 -8.77 3.94 -5.61
CA LEU A 28 -9.55 2.85 -5.07
C LEU A 28 -9.01 2.43 -3.71
N LEU A 29 -7.71 2.36 -3.59
CA LEU A 29 -7.08 1.97 -2.34
C LEU A 29 -7.40 2.99 -1.25
N LYS A 30 -7.39 4.26 -1.59
CA LYS A 30 -7.73 5.30 -0.65
C LYS A 30 -9.16 5.13 -0.17
N ARG A 31 -10.07 4.87 -1.11
CA ARG A 31 -11.47 4.75 -0.77
C ARG A 31 -11.74 3.53 0.09
N LYS A 32 -11.14 2.41 -0.28
CA LYS A 32 -11.40 1.18 0.45
C LYS A 32 -10.72 1.16 1.82
N SER A 33 -9.56 1.79 1.93
CA SER A 33 -8.85 1.81 3.20
C SER A 33 -9.46 2.83 4.17
N GLY A 34 -10.14 3.84 3.62
CA GLY A 34 -10.69 4.89 4.46
C GLY A 34 -9.63 5.84 4.98
N LEU A 35 -8.40 5.74 4.47
CA LEU A 35 -7.32 6.58 4.96
C LEU A 35 -7.26 7.89 4.20
N LYS A 36 -6.79 8.92 4.88
CA LYS A 36 -6.57 10.18 4.23
C LYS A 36 -5.25 10.13 3.48
N ASP A 37 -5.04 11.10 2.61
CA ASP A 37 -3.84 11.09 1.75
C ASP A 37 -2.55 10.98 2.54
N LYS A 38 -2.42 11.72 3.62
CA LYS A 38 -1.18 11.66 4.39
C LYS A 38 -1.01 10.30 5.03
N GLU A 39 -2.09 9.74 5.51
CA GLU A 39 -2.04 8.44 6.16
C GLU A 39 -1.71 7.34 5.16
N LEU A 40 -2.36 7.40 4.01
CA LEU A 40 -2.12 6.39 2.99
C LEU A 40 -0.70 6.53 2.44
N GLY A 41 -0.26 7.75 2.20
CA GLY A 41 1.09 7.97 1.71
C GLY A 41 2.13 7.42 2.67
N ALA A 42 1.94 7.67 3.97
CA ALA A 42 2.87 7.17 4.97
C ALA A 42 2.86 5.64 5.02
N ALA A 43 1.66 5.04 4.92
CA ALA A 43 1.55 3.59 4.95
C ALA A 43 2.22 2.96 3.73
N LEU A 44 2.04 3.56 2.56
CA LEU A 44 2.67 3.05 1.35
C LEU A 44 4.18 3.20 1.42
N GLY A 45 4.67 4.30 1.97
CA GLY A 45 6.10 4.48 2.16
C GLY A 45 6.68 3.44 3.09
N TRP A 46 5.96 3.12 4.16
CA TRP A 46 6.38 2.11 5.10
C TRP A 46 6.49 0.74 4.41
N LEU A 47 5.46 0.38 3.64
CA LEU A 47 5.47 -0.92 2.96
C LEU A 47 6.53 -0.96 1.85
N SER A 48 6.75 0.16 1.20
CA SER A 48 7.74 0.24 0.15
C SER A 48 9.14 0.04 0.74
N ARG A 49 9.39 0.66 1.89
CA ARG A 49 10.67 0.51 2.54
C ARG A 49 10.90 -0.94 2.94
N GLU A 50 9.85 -1.67 3.27
CA GLU A 50 9.98 -3.06 3.65
C GLU A 50 9.94 -3.98 2.44
N SER A 51 9.93 -3.42 1.25
CA SER A 51 9.93 -4.19 0.01
C SER A 51 8.71 -5.08 -0.13
N LYS A 52 7.59 -4.66 0.43
CA LYS A 52 6.39 -5.47 0.38
C LYS A 52 5.45 -5.10 -0.75
N ILE A 53 5.65 -3.95 -1.36
CA ILE A 53 4.79 -3.50 -2.45
C ILE A 53 5.60 -2.92 -3.56
N GLU A 54 4.99 -2.85 -4.72
CA GLU A 54 5.57 -2.20 -5.89
C GLU A 54 4.56 -1.23 -6.46
N PHE A 55 5.03 -0.32 -7.27
CA PHE A 55 4.18 0.68 -7.89
C PHE A 55 4.27 0.58 -9.40
N ASP A 56 3.18 0.91 -10.06
CA ASP A 56 3.15 0.94 -11.50
C ASP A 56 2.43 2.21 -11.91
N GLN A 57 3.15 3.12 -12.57
CA GLN A 57 2.56 4.37 -13.01
C GLN A 57 2.13 4.21 -14.46
N CYS A 58 0.83 4.28 -14.69
CA CYS A 58 0.31 4.10 -15.99
C CYS A 58 -0.44 5.36 -16.34
N ASP A 59 0.10 6.17 -17.22
CA ASP A 59 -0.44 7.46 -17.56
C ASP A 59 -0.49 8.31 -16.28
N GLU A 60 -1.66 8.74 -15.88
CA GLU A 60 -1.74 9.55 -14.70
C GLU A 60 -2.22 8.77 -13.51
N GLU A 61 -2.32 7.46 -13.65
CA GLU A 61 -2.84 6.67 -12.55
C GLU A 61 -1.74 5.84 -11.92
N LEU A 62 -1.65 5.91 -10.63
CA LEU A 62 -0.67 5.13 -9.88
C LEU A 62 -1.34 3.86 -9.37
N TYR A 63 -0.74 2.73 -9.64
CA TYR A 63 -1.23 1.45 -9.16
C TYR A 63 -0.26 0.87 -8.15
N VAL A 64 -0.79 0.14 -7.20
CA VAL A 64 -0.01 -0.46 -6.12
C VAL A 64 -0.36 -1.94 -6.06
N TYR A 65 0.63 -2.78 -5.86
CA TYR A 65 0.38 -4.23 -5.76
C TYR A 65 1.46 -4.87 -4.87
N LEU A 66 1.17 -6.05 -4.40
CA LEU A 66 2.13 -6.74 -3.55
C LEU A 66 3.34 -7.20 -4.34
N CYS A 67 4.48 -7.05 -3.72
CA CYS A 67 5.70 -7.55 -4.28
C CYS A 67 5.77 -9.00 -3.93
N VAL A 68 5.44 -9.86 -4.84
CA VAL A 68 5.41 -11.24 -4.59
C VAL A 68 6.72 -11.83 -4.75
N ASN A 69 7.41 -12.12 -3.80
CA ASN A 69 8.63 -12.58 -3.89
C ASN A 69 8.49 -13.92 -3.75
N VAL A 70 8.43 -14.60 -4.56
CA VAL A 70 8.27 -15.84 -4.51
C VAL A 70 9.38 -16.54 -4.38
N TYR A 71 9.93 -16.91 -3.59
CA TYR A 71 10.85 -17.68 -3.52
C TYR A 71 10.62 -18.69 -3.15
N ILE A 72 10.90 -19.43 -3.28
CA ILE A 72 10.80 -20.46 -3.09
C ILE A 72 11.70 -20.90 -2.49
N GLY A 73 11.95 -20.85 -1.92
CA GLY A 73 12.93 -21.49 -1.27
C GLY A 73 13.17 -21.56 -0.77
#